data_1ae2954f6d58312b98f99d01dc1c6ec0
#
_entry.id   1ae2954f6d58312b98f99d01dc1c6ec0
#
_cell.length_a   1.000
_cell.length_b   1.000
_cell.length_c   1.000
_cell.angle_alpha   90.00
_cell.angle_beta   90.00
_cell.angle_gamma   90.00
#
_symmetry.space_group_name_H-M   'P 1'
#
loop_
_entity.id
_entity.type
_entity.pdbx_description
1 polymer ?
#
loop_
_entity_poly.entity_id
_entity_poly.type
_entity_poly.pdbx_seq_one_letter_code
_entity_poly.pdbx_strand_id
1 'polypeptide(L)'
;TLAATGNGFTRATGSFVTDGLAKGMEVTPAGFTDNTVGVIQSVTALTITLKNARPVEAASSGRSLSVKIPELRAWENESLSPNNERWHLEEEYISGPNVQDTIGALGHMSHNPIYINKIYGLPDVGAQALYKMAGAILDVFQPRLALTLSNGTVVRVRAMPAPERGQVLYDDGNPVVVVTIPLWARTQNSI
;
A
#
# COMPACT_ATOMS: atom_id res chain seq x y z
N THR A 1 -12.38 20.15 12.40
CA THR A 1 -12.65 19.53 13.71
C THR A 1 -13.18 18.13 13.55
N LEU A 2 -12.75 17.20 14.43
CA LEU A 2 -13.18 15.83 14.49
C LEU A 2 -13.86 15.55 15.84
N ALA A 3 -14.94 14.75 15.83
CA ALA A 3 -15.62 14.24 17.00
C ALA A 3 -15.68 12.72 16.96
N ALA A 4 -15.68 12.06 18.13
CA ALA A 4 -16.00 10.65 18.25
C ALA A 4 -17.49 10.49 18.60
N THR A 5 -18.16 9.59 17.90
CA THR A 5 -19.54 9.17 18.16
C THR A 5 -19.55 7.77 18.79
N GLY A 6 -20.70 7.32 19.29
CA GLY A 6 -20.80 6.00 19.91
C GLY A 6 -20.39 4.82 19.04
N ASN A 7 -20.24 5.01 17.72
CA ASN A 7 -19.87 3.98 16.75
C ASN A 7 -18.86 4.43 15.70
N GLY A 8 -18.18 5.57 15.89
CA GLY A 8 -17.20 6.02 14.90
C GLY A 8 -16.75 7.47 15.05
N PHE A 9 -16.49 8.14 13.93
CA PHE A 9 -16.01 9.51 13.90
C PHE A 9 -16.80 10.36 12.90
N THR A 10 -16.94 11.65 13.23
CA THR A 10 -17.55 12.65 12.36
C THR A 10 -16.65 13.88 12.19
N ARG A 11 -16.82 14.58 11.10
CA ARG A 11 -16.12 15.84 10.78
C ARG A 11 -17.09 16.89 10.27
N ALA A 12 -16.79 18.14 10.53
CA ALA A 12 -17.64 19.25 10.10
C ALA A 12 -17.46 19.63 8.62
N THR A 13 -16.24 19.44 8.06
CA THR A 13 -15.88 19.87 6.70
C THR A 13 -14.91 18.88 6.05
N GLY A 14 -14.83 18.88 4.72
CA GLY A 14 -14.01 17.95 3.93
C GLY A 14 -14.74 16.64 3.66
N SER A 15 -14.03 15.62 3.20
CA SER A 15 -14.62 14.31 2.88
C SER A 15 -13.66 13.18 3.19
N PHE A 16 -14.06 12.26 4.05
CA PHE A 16 -13.31 11.04 4.33
C PHE A 16 -13.14 10.17 3.08
N VAL A 17 -14.13 10.13 2.20
CA VAL A 17 -14.04 9.40 0.93
C VAL A 17 -12.98 10.03 0.03
N THR A 18 -12.98 11.36 -0.11
CA THR A 18 -11.97 12.07 -0.91
C THR A 18 -10.57 11.94 -0.30
N ASP A 19 -10.48 11.84 1.02
CA ASP A 19 -9.21 11.59 1.72
C ASP A 19 -8.72 10.14 1.55
N GLY A 20 -9.53 9.27 0.93
CA GLY A 20 -9.15 7.90 0.57
C GLY A 20 -9.45 6.87 1.66
N LEU A 21 -10.26 7.21 2.66
CA LEU A 21 -10.69 6.25 3.65
C LEU A 21 -11.77 5.33 3.05
N ALA A 22 -11.67 4.03 3.34
CA ALA A 22 -12.60 3.03 2.83
C ALA A 22 -12.92 1.96 3.88
N LYS A 23 -14.02 1.24 3.65
CA LYS A 23 -14.41 0.09 4.44
C LYS A 23 -13.25 -0.92 4.54
N GLY A 24 -13.07 -1.51 5.71
CA GLY A 24 -12.05 -2.53 5.97
C GLY A 24 -10.68 -1.98 6.37
N MET A 25 -10.42 -0.67 6.22
CA MET A 25 -9.19 -0.04 6.70
C MET A 25 -9.18 0.06 8.23
N GLU A 26 -8.00 -0.04 8.82
CA GLU A 26 -7.79 0.34 10.22
C GLU A 26 -7.62 1.84 10.34
N VAL A 27 -8.34 2.45 11.27
CA VAL A 27 -8.17 3.86 11.62
C VAL A 27 -7.57 3.98 13.02
N THR A 28 -6.51 4.77 13.13
CA THR A 28 -5.86 5.10 14.40
C THR A 28 -6.16 6.57 14.71
N PRO A 29 -6.93 6.85 15.78
CA PRO A 29 -7.23 8.19 16.21
C PRO A 29 -6.05 8.78 16.98
N ALA A 30 -5.78 10.07 16.80
CA ALA A 30 -4.82 10.84 17.59
C ALA A 30 -5.45 12.11 18.15
N GLY A 31 -5.09 12.49 19.37
CA GLY A 31 -5.66 13.63 20.07
C GLY A 31 -7.05 13.37 20.71
N PHE A 32 -7.47 12.12 20.76
CA PHE A 32 -8.63 11.64 21.51
C PHE A 32 -8.17 11.06 22.86
N THR A 33 -9.03 11.09 23.88
CA THR A 33 -8.69 10.61 25.22
C THR A 33 -8.83 9.11 25.36
N ASP A 34 -9.99 8.56 24.94
CA ASP A 34 -10.37 7.17 25.18
C ASP A 34 -10.61 6.37 23.89
N ASN A 35 -10.33 6.95 22.73
CA ASN A 35 -10.55 6.29 21.46
C ASN A 35 -9.30 5.55 20.98
N THR A 36 -9.47 4.28 20.65
CA THR A 36 -8.42 3.37 20.20
C THR A 36 -8.59 3.01 18.72
N VAL A 37 -7.66 2.24 18.17
CA VAL A 37 -7.69 1.71 16.80
C VAL A 37 -9.00 0.96 16.51
N GLY A 38 -9.52 1.07 15.32
CA GLY A 38 -10.71 0.34 14.89
C GLY A 38 -10.81 0.14 13.41
N VAL A 39 -11.57 -0.88 13.00
CA VAL A 39 -11.78 -1.21 11.59
C VAL A 39 -13.02 -0.50 11.07
N ILE A 40 -12.89 0.17 9.94
CA ILE A 40 -13.97 0.91 9.27
C ILE A 40 -15.01 -0.08 8.73
N GLN A 41 -16.25 0.04 9.17
CA GLN A 41 -17.39 -0.71 8.67
C GLN A 41 -18.05 -0.01 7.47
N SER A 42 -18.18 1.31 7.55
CA SER A 42 -18.70 2.13 6.45
C SER A 42 -18.13 3.55 6.52
N VAL A 43 -18.09 4.21 5.36
CA VAL A 43 -17.57 5.56 5.20
C VAL A 43 -18.51 6.37 4.33
N THR A 44 -18.77 7.60 4.75
CA THR A 44 -19.42 8.64 3.95
C THR A 44 -18.51 9.87 3.88
N ALA A 45 -18.95 10.93 3.22
CA ALA A 45 -18.17 12.17 3.18
C ALA A 45 -17.82 12.69 4.60
N LEU A 46 -18.76 12.68 5.52
CA LEU A 46 -18.59 13.30 6.84
C LEU A 46 -18.57 12.32 8.02
N THR A 47 -18.79 11.04 7.79
CA THR A 47 -18.93 10.04 8.85
C THR A 47 -18.17 8.77 8.54
N ILE A 48 -17.49 8.24 9.55
CA ILE A 48 -16.92 6.88 9.56
C ILE A 48 -17.66 6.09 10.62
N THR A 49 -18.16 4.90 10.26
CA THR A 49 -18.71 3.93 11.21
C THR A 49 -17.70 2.81 11.41
N LEU A 50 -17.49 2.40 12.65
CA LEU A 50 -16.56 1.34 13.05
C LEU A 50 -17.31 0.10 13.52
N LYS A 51 -16.64 -1.05 13.49
CA LYS A 51 -17.25 -2.32 13.94
C LYS A 51 -17.59 -2.33 15.44
N ASN A 52 -16.88 -1.56 16.25
CA ASN A 52 -17.02 -1.58 17.72
C ASN A 52 -17.54 -0.25 18.24
N ALA A 53 -18.36 -0.31 19.29
CA ALA A 53 -18.80 0.86 20.05
C ALA A 53 -17.60 1.60 20.69
N ARG A 54 -17.75 2.92 20.86
CA ARG A 54 -16.69 3.82 21.32
C ARG A 54 -17.20 4.87 22.29
N PRO A 55 -16.32 5.41 23.16
CA PRO A 55 -16.62 6.60 23.92
C PRO A 55 -16.94 7.79 23.00
N VAL A 56 -17.95 8.57 23.39
CA VAL A 56 -18.31 9.80 22.68
C VAL A 56 -17.42 10.92 23.15
N GLU A 57 -16.79 11.62 22.22
CA GLU A 57 -15.98 12.80 22.51
C GLU A 57 -16.38 13.97 21.61
N ALA A 58 -16.66 15.13 22.20
CA ALA A 58 -17.05 16.34 21.48
C ALA A 58 -15.99 16.74 20.44
N ALA A 59 -16.42 17.47 19.43
CA ALA A 59 -15.51 17.95 18.38
C ALA A 59 -14.43 18.89 18.95
N SER A 60 -13.17 18.64 18.56
CA SER A 60 -12.02 19.45 18.96
C SER A 60 -11.07 19.69 17.79
N SER A 61 -10.28 20.75 17.89
CA SER A 61 -9.14 21.00 17.00
C SER A 61 -7.94 20.14 17.43
N GLY A 62 -6.98 19.92 16.52
CA GLY A 62 -5.77 19.15 16.80
C GLY A 62 -5.96 17.62 16.79
N ARG A 63 -7.16 17.13 16.52
CA ARG A 63 -7.44 15.71 16.33
C ARG A 63 -7.18 15.29 14.88
N SER A 64 -6.62 14.09 14.72
CA SER A 64 -6.40 13.51 13.41
C SER A 64 -6.76 12.02 13.40
N LEU A 65 -7.00 11.50 12.21
CA LEU A 65 -7.17 10.09 11.94
C LEU A 65 -6.10 9.67 10.94
N SER A 66 -5.27 8.72 11.30
CA SER A 66 -4.40 8.04 10.35
C SER A 66 -5.02 6.71 9.95
N VAL A 67 -4.85 6.33 8.69
CA VAL A 67 -5.36 5.05 8.18
C VAL A 67 -4.20 4.14 7.90
N LYS A 68 -4.33 2.89 8.32
CA LYS A 68 -3.41 1.83 8.02
C LYS A 68 -4.16 0.77 7.21
N ILE A 69 -3.53 0.29 6.15
CA ILE A 69 -4.00 -0.93 5.49
C ILE A 69 -3.74 -2.06 6.48
N PRO A 70 -4.73 -2.94 6.75
CA PRO A 70 -4.46 -4.14 7.53
C PRO A 70 -3.29 -4.90 6.90
N GLU A 71 -2.28 -5.22 7.70
CA GLU A 71 -1.08 -5.91 7.23
C GLU A 71 -1.39 -7.41 6.98
N LEU A 72 -2.13 -7.71 5.94
CA LEU A 72 -2.11 -9.03 5.34
C LEU A 72 -1.16 -8.94 4.14
N ARG A 73 0.09 -9.28 4.37
CA ARG A 73 1.09 -9.44 3.32
C ARG A 73 1.21 -10.93 3.01
N ALA A 74 1.03 -11.30 1.75
CA ALA A 74 1.50 -12.58 1.25
C ALA A 74 2.83 -12.36 0.55
N TRP A 75 3.82 -13.13 0.94
CA TRP A 75 5.05 -13.28 0.19
C TRP A 75 4.86 -14.33 -0.90
N GLU A 76 5.71 -14.29 -1.90
CA GLU A 76 5.78 -15.30 -2.96
C GLU A 76 5.71 -16.72 -2.36
N ASN A 77 4.77 -17.52 -2.83
CA ASN A 77 4.44 -18.88 -2.37
C ASN A 77 3.70 -19.01 -1.02
N GLU A 78 3.23 -17.92 -0.42
CA GLU A 78 2.28 -18.00 0.69
C GLU A 78 0.85 -17.84 0.15
N SER A 79 0.00 -18.86 0.33
CA SER A 79 -1.42 -18.71 0.05
C SER A 79 -2.08 -17.96 1.19
N LEU A 80 -2.41 -16.69 0.97
CA LEU A 80 -3.41 -16.04 1.78
C LEU A 80 -4.77 -16.67 1.43
N SER A 81 -5.47 -17.15 2.45
CA SER A 81 -6.91 -17.35 2.32
C SER A 81 -7.55 -15.95 2.33
N PRO A 82 -7.96 -15.38 1.19
CA PRO A 82 -8.54 -14.05 1.16
C PRO A 82 -9.84 -14.11 1.93
N ASN A 83 -9.82 -13.55 3.12
CA ASN A 83 -11.04 -13.23 3.82
C ASN A 83 -11.57 -11.98 3.10
N ASN A 84 -12.70 -12.10 2.39
CA ASN A 84 -13.37 -11.01 1.66
C ASN A 84 -13.75 -9.80 2.55
N GLU A 85 -13.27 -9.77 3.77
CA GLU A 85 -13.48 -8.70 4.74
C GLU A 85 -12.29 -7.77 4.91
N ARG A 86 -11.13 -8.05 4.30
CA ARG A 86 -9.90 -7.27 4.52
C ARG A 86 -9.18 -6.96 3.22
N TRP A 87 -8.62 -5.77 3.15
CA TRP A 87 -7.63 -5.42 2.15
C TRP A 87 -6.39 -6.28 2.34
N HIS A 88 -5.75 -6.69 1.26
CA HIS A 88 -4.48 -7.39 1.33
C HIS A 88 -3.53 -6.93 0.22
N LEU A 89 -2.25 -7.13 0.46
CA LEU A 89 -1.17 -6.82 -0.45
C LEU A 89 -0.44 -8.13 -0.76
N GLU A 90 -0.34 -8.48 -2.03
CA GLU A 90 0.55 -9.53 -2.51
C GLU A 90 1.80 -8.89 -3.11
N GLU A 91 2.94 -9.38 -2.69
CA GLU A 91 4.24 -8.93 -3.18
C GLU A 91 4.90 -10.07 -3.97
N GLU A 92 5.31 -9.78 -5.19
CA GLU A 92 5.95 -10.73 -6.08
C GLU A 92 7.27 -10.14 -6.62
N TYR A 93 8.30 -10.94 -6.61
CA TYR A 93 9.58 -10.58 -7.17
C TYR A 93 9.89 -11.48 -8.36
N ILE A 94 9.97 -10.91 -9.54
CA ILE A 94 10.32 -11.61 -10.76
C ILE A 94 11.79 -11.32 -11.08
N SER A 95 12.63 -12.36 -11.01
CA SER A 95 14.02 -12.26 -11.48
C SER A 95 14.03 -12.03 -12.99
N GLY A 96 14.52 -10.89 -13.41
CA GLY A 96 14.71 -10.58 -14.82
C GLY A 96 15.95 -11.27 -15.41
N PRO A 97 16.17 -11.17 -16.72
CA PRO A 97 17.35 -11.75 -17.37
C PRO A 97 18.63 -11.11 -16.83
N ASN A 98 19.61 -11.96 -16.60
CA ASN A 98 20.97 -11.53 -16.28
C ASN A 98 21.71 -11.30 -17.59
N VAL A 99 22.24 -10.12 -17.78
CA VAL A 99 23.02 -9.74 -18.96
C VAL A 99 24.47 -9.47 -18.56
N GLN A 100 25.41 -10.14 -19.19
CA GLN A 100 26.82 -9.84 -18.98
C GLN A 100 27.18 -8.54 -19.70
N ASP A 101 27.51 -7.51 -18.94
CA ASP A 101 27.83 -6.17 -19.49
C ASP A 101 29.25 -6.05 -20.04
N THR A 102 30.18 -6.85 -19.49
CA THR A 102 31.60 -6.79 -19.86
C THR A 102 32.17 -8.18 -20.04
N ILE A 103 33.05 -8.34 -21.03
CA ILE A 103 33.77 -9.57 -21.30
C ILE A 103 34.95 -9.68 -20.34
N GLY A 104 35.11 -10.83 -19.69
CA GLY A 104 36.25 -11.15 -18.83
C GLY A 104 35.85 -11.72 -17.46
N ALA A 105 36.80 -12.34 -16.79
CA ALA A 105 36.60 -13.05 -15.53
C ALA A 105 36.12 -12.12 -14.38
N LEU A 106 36.52 -10.85 -14.42
CA LEU A 106 36.08 -9.80 -13.49
C LEU A 106 34.98 -8.92 -14.08
N GLY A 107 34.24 -9.44 -15.06
CA GLY A 107 33.17 -8.72 -15.72
C GLY A 107 32.01 -8.39 -14.78
N HIS A 108 31.16 -7.48 -15.24
CA HIS A 108 29.94 -7.12 -14.51
C HIS A 108 28.72 -7.80 -15.13
N MET A 109 27.78 -8.18 -14.28
CA MET A 109 26.45 -8.65 -14.69
C MET A 109 25.40 -7.62 -14.29
N SER A 110 24.53 -7.31 -15.22
CA SER A 110 23.32 -6.52 -14.98
C SER A 110 22.14 -7.43 -14.72
N HIS A 111 21.41 -7.14 -13.68
CA HIS A 111 20.17 -7.81 -13.30
C HIS A 111 19.03 -6.83 -13.48
N ASN A 112 17.94 -7.27 -14.08
CA ASN A 112 16.78 -6.44 -14.37
C ASN A 112 15.50 -7.04 -13.75
N PRO A 113 15.44 -7.17 -12.42
CA PRO A 113 14.26 -7.72 -11.78
C PRO A 113 13.08 -6.74 -11.82
N ILE A 114 11.88 -7.29 -11.62
CA ILE A 114 10.65 -6.53 -11.47
C ILE A 114 10.05 -6.86 -10.11
N TYR A 115 9.70 -5.85 -9.35
CA TYR A 115 8.95 -5.98 -8.11
C TYR A 115 7.50 -5.56 -8.37
N ILE A 116 6.58 -6.46 -8.08
CA ILE A 116 5.15 -6.29 -8.32
C ILE A 116 4.42 -6.26 -6.99
N ASN A 117 3.54 -5.28 -6.84
CA ASN A 117 2.61 -5.18 -5.72
C ASN A 117 1.19 -5.28 -6.27
N LYS A 118 0.43 -6.29 -5.85
CA LYS A 118 -0.99 -6.43 -6.14
C LYS A 118 -1.79 -6.00 -4.91
N ILE A 119 -2.53 -4.94 -5.04
CA ILE A 119 -3.34 -4.37 -3.96
C ILE A 119 -4.78 -4.81 -4.18
N TYR A 120 -5.27 -5.68 -3.33
CA TYR A 120 -6.65 -6.17 -3.36
C TYR A 120 -7.54 -5.33 -2.47
N GLY A 121 -8.60 -4.79 -3.04
CA GLY A 121 -9.65 -4.08 -2.32
C GLY A 121 -10.80 -5.00 -1.93
N LEU A 122 -11.74 -4.45 -1.17
CA LEU A 122 -12.98 -5.14 -0.87
C LEU A 122 -13.99 -4.97 -2.02
N PRO A 123 -14.91 -5.93 -2.22
CA PRO A 123 -16.06 -5.73 -3.10
C PRO A 123 -16.78 -4.43 -2.76
N ASP A 124 -17.32 -3.77 -3.77
CA ASP A 124 -18.10 -2.52 -3.67
C ASP A 124 -17.33 -1.30 -3.13
N VAL A 125 -16.01 -1.40 -2.98
CA VAL A 125 -15.14 -0.25 -2.67
C VAL A 125 -14.69 0.40 -3.97
N GLY A 126 -14.89 1.70 -4.08
CA GLY A 126 -14.52 2.46 -5.28
C GLY A 126 -13.00 2.43 -5.55
N ALA A 127 -12.64 2.55 -6.81
CA ALA A 127 -11.25 2.52 -7.30
C ALA A 127 -10.33 3.60 -6.66
N GLN A 128 -10.90 4.68 -6.13
CA GLN A 128 -10.14 5.82 -5.62
C GLN A 128 -9.20 5.44 -4.46
N ALA A 129 -9.67 4.59 -3.54
CA ALA A 129 -8.85 4.15 -2.41
C ALA A 129 -7.66 3.30 -2.88
N LEU A 130 -7.90 2.37 -3.83
CA LEU A 130 -6.84 1.56 -4.45
C LEU A 130 -5.80 2.43 -5.15
N TYR A 131 -6.24 3.43 -5.90
CA TYR A 131 -5.32 4.36 -6.58
C TYR A 131 -4.49 5.21 -5.62
N LYS A 132 -5.04 5.60 -4.47
CA LYS A 132 -4.26 6.30 -3.44
C LYS A 132 -3.21 5.41 -2.82
N MET A 133 -3.52 4.15 -2.55
CA MET A 133 -2.55 3.17 -2.04
C MET A 133 -1.45 2.90 -3.05
N ALA A 134 -1.82 2.68 -4.31
CA ALA A 134 -0.85 2.54 -5.39
C ALA A 134 0.05 3.78 -5.54
N GLY A 135 -0.54 4.98 -5.40
CA GLY A 135 0.20 6.24 -5.37
C GLY A 135 1.22 6.30 -4.23
N ALA A 136 0.82 5.90 -3.02
CA ALA A 136 1.73 5.87 -1.86
C ALA A 136 2.92 4.91 -2.06
N ILE A 137 2.70 3.76 -2.71
CA ILE A 137 3.80 2.85 -3.10
C ILE A 137 4.72 3.52 -4.11
N LEU A 138 4.17 4.14 -5.15
CA LEU A 138 4.95 4.85 -6.16
C LEU A 138 5.75 6.02 -5.58
N ASP A 139 5.21 6.71 -4.58
CA ASP A 139 5.89 7.80 -3.88
C ASP A 139 7.14 7.30 -3.11
N VAL A 140 7.11 6.07 -2.61
CA VAL A 140 8.28 5.44 -1.99
C VAL A 140 9.29 5.01 -3.05
N PHE A 141 8.85 4.39 -4.14
CA PHE A 141 9.72 3.84 -5.18
C PHE A 141 9.94 4.83 -6.33
N GLN A 142 10.43 6.02 -6.01
CA GLN A 142 10.72 7.03 -7.02
C GLN A 142 11.81 6.58 -8.01
N PRO A 143 11.74 6.98 -9.29
CA PRO A 143 12.79 6.70 -10.26
C PRO A 143 14.18 7.09 -9.75
N ARG A 144 15.16 6.21 -9.97
CA ARG A 144 16.56 6.33 -9.51
C ARG A 144 16.79 6.14 -8.01
N LEU A 145 15.76 5.88 -7.20
CA LEU A 145 15.94 5.49 -5.80
C LEU A 145 16.96 4.34 -5.73
N ALA A 146 17.93 4.46 -4.83
CA ALA A 146 18.92 3.42 -4.56
C ALA A 146 18.58 2.72 -3.23
N LEU A 147 18.45 1.41 -3.28
CA LEU A 147 18.23 0.55 -2.13
C LEU A 147 19.49 -0.28 -1.90
N THR A 148 20.05 -0.24 -0.71
CA THR A 148 21.20 -1.07 -0.35
C THR A 148 20.70 -2.30 0.38
N LEU A 149 20.96 -3.48 -0.19
CA LEU A 149 20.63 -4.77 0.42
C LEU A 149 21.60 -5.09 1.56
N SER A 150 21.25 -6.06 2.41
CA SER A 150 22.05 -6.47 3.56
C SER A 150 23.46 -6.99 3.18
N ASN A 151 23.62 -7.51 1.97
CA ASN A 151 24.91 -7.97 1.41
C ASN A 151 25.74 -6.84 0.75
N GLY A 152 25.30 -5.59 0.86
CA GLY A 152 25.96 -4.41 0.25
C GLY A 152 25.62 -4.18 -1.24
N THR A 153 24.86 -5.04 -1.88
CA THR A 153 24.41 -4.85 -3.26
C THR A 153 23.48 -3.65 -3.35
N VAL A 154 23.72 -2.73 -4.29
CA VAL A 154 22.85 -1.60 -4.54
C VAL A 154 21.90 -1.91 -5.69
N VAL A 155 20.61 -1.90 -5.38
CA VAL A 155 19.51 -2.03 -6.34
C VAL A 155 18.93 -0.64 -6.59
N ARG A 156 18.67 -0.30 -7.84
CA ARG A 156 18.09 1.00 -8.22
C ARG A 156 16.74 0.83 -8.89
N VAL A 157 15.83 1.71 -8.56
CA VAL A 157 14.57 1.85 -9.31
C VAL A 157 14.88 2.45 -10.68
N ARG A 158 14.40 1.81 -11.74
CA ARG A 158 14.63 2.27 -13.11
C ARG A 158 13.87 3.56 -13.39
N ALA A 159 14.47 4.41 -14.23
CA ALA A 159 13.79 5.59 -14.75
C ALA A 159 13.04 5.30 -16.06
N MET A 160 13.47 4.26 -16.79
CA MET A 160 12.81 3.81 -18.03
C MET A 160 12.92 2.27 -18.16
N PRO A 161 11.81 1.54 -18.21
CA PRO A 161 10.48 2.07 -17.86
C PRO A 161 10.45 2.57 -16.40
N ALA A 162 9.65 3.58 -16.13
CA ALA A 162 9.45 4.07 -14.77
C ALA A 162 8.49 3.16 -14.00
N PRO A 163 8.48 3.21 -12.65
CA PRO A 163 7.43 2.59 -11.86
C PRO A 163 6.05 3.08 -12.31
N GLU A 164 5.11 2.17 -12.42
CA GLU A 164 3.77 2.48 -12.90
C GLU A 164 2.68 1.70 -12.15
N ARG A 165 1.48 2.23 -12.17
CA ARG A 165 0.28 1.53 -11.73
C ARG A 165 -0.57 1.13 -12.93
N GLY A 166 -1.16 -0.06 -12.86
CA GLY A 166 -2.17 -0.51 -13.80
C GLY A 166 -3.56 0.11 -13.55
N GLN A 167 -4.50 -0.28 -14.36
CA GLN A 167 -5.92 -0.02 -14.14
C GLN A 167 -6.46 -0.95 -13.06
N VAL A 168 -7.63 -0.60 -12.48
CA VAL A 168 -8.35 -1.53 -11.60
C VAL A 168 -8.86 -2.69 -12.44
N LEU A 169 -8.48 -3.87 -12.05
CA LEU A 169 -8.99 -5.14 -12.57
C LEU A 169 -9.87 -5.78 -11.49
N TYR A 170 -10.54 -6.87 -11.84
CA TYR A 170 -11.30 -7.67 -10.90
C TYR A 170 -10.77 -9.09 -10.93
N ASP A 171 -10.39 -9.58 -9.76
CA ASP A 171 -9.91 -10.93 -9.54
C ASP A 171 -10.79 -11.58 -8.49
N ASP A 172 -11.50 -12.65 -8.88
CA ASP A 172 -12.49 -13.35 -8.05
C ASP A 172 -13.49 -12.42 -7.34
N GLY A 173 -13.95 -11.39 -8.07
CA GLY A 173 -14.91 -10.39 -7.57
C GLY A 173 -14.28 -9.25 -6.72
N ASN A 174 -13.00 -9.32 -6.41
CA ASN A 174 -12.29 -8.27 -5.68
C ASN A 174 -11.61 -7.30 -6.66
N PRO A 175 -11.74 -5.99 -6.45
CA PRO A 175 -11.01 -5.03 -7.25
C PRO A 175 -9.51 -5.07 -6.88
N VAL A 176 -8.66 -5.14 -7.90
CA VAL A 176 -7.21 -5.22 -7.75
C VAL A 176 -6.51 -4.14 -8.57
N VAL A 177 -5.48 -3.54 -7.99
CA VAL A 177 -4.55 -2.66 -8.71
C VAL A 177 -3.15 -3.24 -8.61
N VAL A 178 -2.49 -3.36 -9.75
CA VAL A 178 -1.10 -3.81 -9.84
C VAL A 178 -0.18 -2.61 -9.94
N VAL A 179 0.85 -2.57 -9.10
CA VAL A 179 1.94 -1.61 -9.17
C VAL A 179 3.20 -2.36 -9.59
N THR A 180 3.81 -1.95 -10.69
CA THR A 180 5.01 -2.54 -11.26
C THR A 180 6.20 -1.63 -11.03
N ILE A 181 7.24 -2.15 -10.40
CA ILE A 181 8.46 -1.39 -10.07
C ILE A 181 9.64 -2.10 -10.75
N PRO A 182 10.08 -1.62 -11.91
CA PRO A 182 11.24 -2.17 -12.58
C PRO A 182 12.51 -1.74 -11.85
N LEU A 183 13.34 -2.72 -11.56
CA LEU A 183 14.58 -2.56 -10.82
C LEU A 183 15.79 -2.83 -11.72
N TRP A 184 16.94 -2.40 -11.26
CA TRP A 184 18.23 -2.68 -11.86
C TRP A 184 19.30 -2.81 -10.79
N ALA A 185 20.12 -3.82 -10.92
CA ALA A 185 21.29 -4.01 -10.09
C ALA A 185 22.49 -4.41 -10.94
N ARG A 186 23.68 -4.10 -10.46
CA ARG A 186 24.94 -4.51 -11.08
C ARG A 186 25.78 -5.24 -10.05
N THR A 187 26.22 -6.42 -10.39
CA THR A 187 27.14 -7.21 -9.56
C THR A 187 28.44 -7.48 -10.33
N GLN A 188 29.53 -7.57 -9.62
CA GLN A 188 30.78 -8.03 -10.18
C GLN A 188 30.80 -9.56 -10.13
N ASN A 189 31.25 -10.20 -11.20
CA ASN A 189 31.46 -11.63 -11.19
C ASN A 189 32.54 -11.95 -10.14
N SER A 190 32.21 -12.75 -9.14
CA SER A 190 33.18 -13.41 -8.29
C SER A 190 33.65 -14.69 -8.98
N ILE A 191 34.93 -14.84 -9.17
CA ILE A 191 35.56 -16.09 -9.59
C ILE A 191 35.66 -17.04 -8.38
#